data_e950869c3d5989d7fbcad5ace9e36ba3
#
_entry.id   e950869c3d5989d7fbcad5ace9e36ba3
#
_cell.length_a   1.000
_cell.length_b   1.000
_cell.length_c   1.000
_cell.angle_alpha   90.00
_cell.angle_beta   90.00
_cell.angle_gamma   90.00
#
_symmetry.space_group_name_H-M   'P 1'
#
loop_
_entity.id
_entity.type
_entity.pdbx_description
1 polymer ?
#
loop_
_entity_poly.entity_id
_entity_poly.type
_entity_poly.pdbx_seq_one_letter_code
_entity_poly.pdbx_strand_id
1 'polypeptide(L)'
;MGTGGAVGVLKASSKKREWFIARVSPNTEKSSRDRLLQMGVEAFVASQEEYRFYKNGDRKKPRKKKVELVVITQYVFIHITEIERRRLVEEPFIRCFLIDRTHEERTFATVSDEKMHQLKLMLGYQDAQVQFAAADYTIGEEVTVKGFGSQEYTGHVVRLRGDKTSYIGVRIDALGCAYLEIAPQRLAKKQ
;
A
#
# COMPACT_ATOMS: atom_id res chain seq x y z
N MET A 1 21.63 -3.78 45.86
CA MET A 1 20.53 -2.93 45.38
C MET A 1 20.37 -3.22 43.89
N GLY A 2 19.42 -4.08 43.54
CA GLY A 2 19.17 -4.47 42.18
C GLY A 2 18.06 -3.63 41.57
N THR A 3 18.31 -2.97 40.47
CA THR A 3 17.31 -2.31 39.67
C THR A 3 16.90 -3.27 38.56
N GLY A 4 15.82 -4.01 38.79
CA GLY A 4 15.17 -4.83 37.77
C GLY A 4 14.51 -3.96 36.71
N GLY A 5 15.10 -3.93 35.52
CA GLY A 5 14.46 -3.37 34.33
C GLY A 5 13.22 -4.20 33.98
N ALA A 6 12.06 -3.58 34.08
CA ALA A 6 10.80 -4.19 33.63
C ALA A 6 10.86 -4.36 32.11
N VAL A 7 11.08 -5.58 31.67
CA VAL A 7 10.85 -5.99 30.28
C VAL A 7 9.33 -5.96 30.07
N GLY A 8 8.85 -4.93 29.38
CA GLY A 8 7.45 -4.82 29.02
C GLY A 8 7.03 -6.05 28.20
N VAL A 9 6.21 -6.90 28.80
CA VAL A 9 5.59 -8.05 28.15
C VAL A 9 4.64 -7.53 27.07
N LEU A 10 5.08 -7.59 25.81
CA LEU A 10 4.21 -7.40 24.66
C LEU A 10 3.08 -8.43 24.77
N LYS A 11 1.88 -7.99 25.09
CA LYS A 11 0.66 -8.81 25.09
C LYS A 11 0.44 -9.30 23.66
N ALA A 12 0.88 -10.50 23.37
CA ALA A 12 0.66 -11.16 22.10
C ALA A 12 -0.82 -11.54 21.99
N SER A 13 -1.62 -10.75 21.28
CA SER A 13 -2.87 -11.21 20.70
C SER A 13 -2.55 -12.18 19.57
N SER A 14 -2.38 -13.45 19.89
CA SER A 14 -1.68 -14.45 19.07
C SER A 14 -2.50 -15.06 17.93
N LYS A 15 -3.72 -14.59 17.65
CA LYS A 15 -4.62 -15.23 16.67
C LYS A 15 -5.13 -14.33 15.55
N LYS A 16 -5.10 -13.01 15.70
CA LYS A 16 -5.59 -12.08 14.68
C LYS A 16 -4.56 -11.90 13.59
N ARG A 17 -4.95 -12.07 12.33
CA ARG A 17 -4.15 -11.70 11.17
C ARG A 17 -4.34 -10.22 10.89
N GLU A 18 -3.25 -9.55 10.52
CA GLU A 18 -3.22 -8.14 10.19
C GLU A 18 -2.25 -7.91 9.01
N TRP A 19 -2.45 -6.86 8.27
CA TRP A 19 -1.55 -6.50 7.19
C TRP A 19 -0.35 -5.75 7.73
N PHE A 20 0.74 -6.46 7.94
CA PHE A 20 2.03 -5.87 8.29
C PHE A 20 2.75 -5.32 7.07
N ILE A 21 3.57 -4.29 7.27
CA ILE A 21 4.35 -3.67 6.21
C ILE A 21 5.81 -4.11 6.35
N ALA A 22 6.28 -4.92 5.43
CA ALA A 22 7.68 -5.35 5.37
C ALA A 22 8.46 -4.51 4.37
N ARG A 23 9.66 -4.06 4.76
CA ARG A 23 10.61 -3.43 3.87
C ARG A 23 11.48 -4.49 3.21
N VAL A 24 11.64 -4.40 1.89
CA VAL A 24 12.48 -5.27 1.07
C VAL A 24 13.54 -4.45 0.32
N SER A 25 14.42 -5.10 -0.41
CA SER A 25 15.38 -4.39 -1.26
C SER A 25 14.66 -3.72 -2.44
N PRO A 26 15.17 -2.58 -2.93
CA PRO A 26 14.62 -1.93 -4.12
C PRO A 26 14.56 -2.89 -5.31
N ASN A 27 13.48 -2.81 -6.08
CA ASN A 27 13.21 -3.66 -7.26
C ASN A 27 13.07 -5.17 -6.97
N THR A 28 12.93 -5.56 -5.69
CA THR A 28 12.68 -6.97 -5.31
C THR A 28 11.26 -7.19 -4.77
N GLU A 29 10.41 -6.19 -4.81
CA GLU A 29 9.06 -6.22 -4.22
C GLU A 29 8.25 -7.40 -4.77
N LYS A 30 8.22 -7.56 -6.09
CA LYS A 30 7.46 -8.63 -6.75
C LYS A 30 8.04 -10.01 -6.45
N SER A 31 9.36 -10.16 -6.54
CA SER A 31 10.01 -11.44 -6.23
C SER A 31 9.86 -11.83 -4.76
N SER A 32 9.85 -10.85 -3.86
CA SER A 32 9.58 -11.07 -2.44
C SER A 32 8.13 -11.49 -2.20
N ARG A 33 7.16 -10.83 -2.84
CA ARG A 33 5.75 -11.25 -2.84
C ARG A 33 5.61 -12.69 -3.32
N ASP A 34 6.21 -13.02 -4.45
CA ASP A 34 6.06 -14.33 -5.08
C ASP A 34 6.66 -15.44 -4.19
N ARG A 35 7.77 -15.17 -3.50
CA ARG A 35 8.35 -16.09 -2.49
C ARG A 35 7.40 -16.30 -1.31
N LEU A 36 6.81 -15.21 -0.78
CA LEU A 36 5.83 -15.30 0.32
C LEU A 36 4.62 -16.14 -0.09
N LEU A 37 4.10 -15.93 -1.30
CA LEU A 37 2.99 -16.72 -1.83
C LEU A 37 3.35 -18.20 -1.97
N GLN A 38 4.58 -18.54 -2.41
CA GLN A 38 5.08 -19.92 -2.45
C GLN A 38 5.19 -20.56 -1.05
N MET A 39 5.45 -19.76 -0.02
CA MET A 39 5.44 -20.18 1.38
C MET A 39 4.02 -20.30 1.97
N GLY A 40 2.97 -20.05 1.17
CA GLY A 40 1.58 -20.06 1.63
C GLY A 40 1.17 -18.82 2.44
N VAL A 41 1.96 -17.76 2.37
CA VAL A 41 1.71 -16.49 3.06
C VAL A 41 1.05 -15.50 2.12
N GLU A 42 -0.10 -14.95 2.51
CA GLU A 42 -0.78 -13.91 1.74
C GLU A 42 0.04 -12.63 1.74
N ALA A 43 0.43 -12.17 0.53
CA ALA A 43 1.26 -10.99 0.35
C ALA A 43 0.76 -10.14 -0.82
N PHE A 44 0.94 -8.83 -0.72
CA PHE A 44 0.50 -7.86 -1.71
C PHE A 44 1.57 -6.79 -1.95
N VAL A 45 1.81 -6.47 -3.21
CA VAL A 45 2.64 -5.34 -3.65
C VAL A 45 1.72 -4.30 -4.27
N ALA A 46 1.83 -3.06 -3.81
CA ALA A 46 1.05 -1.96 -4.38
C ALA A 46 1.56 -1.63 -5.77
N SER A 47 1.00 -2.29 -6.77
CA SER A 47 1.35 -2.16 -8.17
C SER A 47 0.11 -1.94 -9.03
N GLN A 48 0.28 -1.25 -10.15
CA GLN A 48 -0.75 -0.99 -11.15
C GLN A 48 -0.29 -1.52 -12.52
N GLU A 49 -1.24 -2.05 -13.27
CA GLU A 49 -0.97 -2.52 -14.62
C GLU A 49 -1.03 -1.37 -15.61
N GLU A 50 0.00 -1.26 -16.46
CA GLU A 50 0.10 -0.26 -17.51
C GLU A 50 0.41 -0.93 -18.84
N TYR A 51 -0.14 -0.39 -19.92
CA TYR A 51 0.21 -0.83 -21.27
C TYR A 51 1.30 0.05 -21.86
N ARG A 52 2.48 -0.53 -22.14
CA ARG A 52 3.58 0.14 -22.83
C ARG A 52 3.71 -0.32 -24.26
N PHE A 53 4.00 0.64 -25.14
CA PHE A 53 4.24 0.38 -26.54
C PHE A 53 5.75 0.36 -26.79
N TYR A 54 6.23 -0.77 -27.28
CA TYR A 54 7.65 -0.94 -27.65
C TYR A 54 7.80 -0.92 -29.16
N LYS A 55 8.64 -0.02 -29.68
CA LYS A 55 9.09 -0.06 -31.07
C LYS A 55 10.18 -1.11 -31.17
N ASN A 56 9.94 -2.17 -31.92
CA ASN A 56 10.96 -3.20 -32.21
C ASN A 56 11.57 -2.90 -33.57
N GLY A 57 12.73 -2.27 -33.63
CA GLY A 57 13.54 -2.08 -34.84
C GLY A 57 12.72 -1.77 -36.11
N ASP A 58 12.91 -2.58 -37.17
CA ASP A 58 12.28 -2.40 -38.49
C ASP A 58 10.81 -2.81 -38.59
N ARG A 59 10.15 -3.19 -37.52
CA ARG A 59 8.72 -3.60 -37.58
C ARG A 59 7.81 -2.38 -37.56
N LYS A 60 6.98 -2.24 -38.59
CA LYS A 60 6.02 -1.13 -38.79
C LYS A 60 4.95 -0.96 -37.71
N LYS A 61 4.74 -1.96 -36.83
CA LYS A 61 3.72 -1.90 -35.76
C LYS A 61 4.36 -2.03 -34.38
N PRO A 62 4.10 -1.07 -33.44
CA PRO A 62 4.56 -1.18 -32.07
C PRO A 62 3.87 -2.37 -31.37
N ARG A 63 4.63 -3.11 -30.56
CA ARG A 63 4.06 -4.17 -29.71
C ARG A 63 3.53 -3.56 -28.43
N LYS A 64 2.25 -3.81 -28.12
CA LYS A 64 1.64 -3.49 -26.85
C LYS A 64 2.02 -4.57 -25.82
N LYS A 65 2.66 -4.18 -24.71
CA LYS A 65 2.99 -5.10 -23.62
C LYS A 65 2.37 -4.57 -22.33
N LYS A 66 1.73 -5.44 -21.59
CA LYS A 66 1.24 -5.17 -20.24
C LYS A 66 2.42 -5.23 -19.27
N VAL A 67 2.60 -4.19 -18.48
CA VAL A 67 3.68 -4.05 -17.50
C VAL A 67 3.05 -3.72 -16.16
N GLU A 68 3.47 -4.42 -15.12
CA GLU A 68 3.10 -4.14 -13.74
C GLU A 68 4.10 -3.14 -13.14
N LEU A 69 3.63 -1.95 -12.80
CA LEU A 69 4.42 -0.87 -12.18
C LEU A 69 4.18 -0.85 -10.67
N VAL A 70 5.26 -0.90 -9.89
CA VAL A 70 5.18 -0.75 -8.43
C VAL A 70 4.95 0.73 -8.11
N VAL A 71 3.87 1.02 -7.39
CA VAL A 71 3.48 2.37 -6.97
C VAL A 71 4.14 2.73 -5.63
N ILE A 72 4.12 1.80 -4.67
CA ILE A 72 4.77 1.96 -3.37
C ILE A 72 6.00 1.08 -3.35
N THR A 73 7.16 1.68 -3.63
CA THR A 73 8.43 0.97 -3.78
C THR A 73 9.04 0.56 -2.45
N GLN A 74 9.80 -0.54 -2.44
CA GLN A 74 10.52 -1.11 -1.30
C GLN A 74 9.63 -1.72 -0.21
N TYR A 75 8.32 -1.83 -0.41
CA TYR A 75 7.40 -2.39 0.59
C TYR A 75 6.54 -3.50 0.03
N VAL A 76 6.31 -4.50 0.89
CA VAL A 76 5.36 -5.60 0.67
C VAL A 76 4.41 -5.63 1.86
N PHE A 77 3.12 -5.69 1.59
CA PHE A 77 2.08 -5.88 2.60
C PHE A 77 1.87 -7.37 2.80
N ILE A 78 1.90 -7.84 4.05
CA ILE A 78 1.88 -9.26 4.38
C ILE A 78 0.77 -9.49 5.41
N HIS A 79 -0.20 -10.37 5.09
CA HIS A 79 -1.34 -10.67 5.95
C HIS A 79 -1.05 -11.87 6.85
N ILE A 80 -0.61 -11.59 8.06
CA ILE A 80 -0.06 -12.58 9.00
C ILE A 80 -0.44 -12.28 10.45
N THR A 81 -0.20 -13.26 11.32
CA THR A 81 -0.21 -13.07 12.77
C THR A 81 1.14 -12.51 13.26
N GLU A 82 1.15 -11.98 14.48
CA GLU A 82 2.39 -11.53 15.14
C GLU A 82 3.43 -12.67 15.30
N ILE A 83 2.98 -13.91 15.48
CA ILE A 83 3.87 -15.07 15.59
C ILE A 83 4.55 -15.35 14.23
N GLU A 84 3.76 -15.35 13.16
CA GLU A 84 4.28 -15.52 11.78
C GLU A 84 5.24 -14.39 11.41
N ARG A 85 4.93 -13.14 11.80
CA ARG A 85 5.82 -11.98 11.59
C ARG A 85 7.21 -12.20 12.22
N ARG A 86 7.26 -12.71 13.46
CA ARG A 86 8.54 -12.98 14.16
C ARG A 86 9.39 -14.02 13.43
N ARG A 87 8.77 -15.00 12.79
CA ARG A 87 9.48 -15.99 11.97
C ARG A 87 9.96 -15.39 10.67
N LEU A 88 9.10 -14.60 10.01
CA LEU A 88 9.41 -14.02 8.70
C LEU A 88 10.50 -12.94 8.74
N VAL A 89 10.77 -12.33 9.90
CA VAL A 89 11.87 -11.35 10.01
C VAL A 89 13.25 -11.98 9.78
N GLU A 90 13.37 -13.30 9.91
CA GLU A 90 14.61 -14.05 9.66
C GLU A 90 14.84 -14.34 8.17
N GLU A 91 13.84 -14.13 7.33
CA GLU A 91 13.95 -14.34 5.89
C GLU A 91 14.90 -13.32 5.24
N PRO A 92 15.90 -13.77 4.46
CA PRO A 92 16.95 -12.89 3.95
C PRO A 92 16.49 -11.82 2.97
N PHE A 93 15.28 -11.95 2.39
CA PHE A 93 14.69 -10.96 1.50
C PHE A 93 13.85 -9.91 2.25
N ILE A 94 13.58 -10.10 3.54
CA ILE A 94 12.89 -9.11 4.41
C ILE A 94 13.95 -8.35 5.20
N ARG A 95 14.05 -7.05 5.00
CA ARG A 95 15.01 -6.21 5.73
C ARG A 95 14.53 -5.89 7.14
N CYS A 96 13.27 -5.50 7.27
CA CYS A 96 12.62 -5.21 8.54
C CYS A 96 11.11 -5.09 8.34
N PHE A 97 10.35 -5.14 9.42
CA PHE A 97 8.97 -4.68 9.46
C PHE A 97 8.94 -3.23 9.94
N LEU A 98 8.05 -2.42 9.37
CA LEU A 98 7.89 -1.03 9.78
C LEU A 98 7.33 -0.94 11.20
N ILE A 99 7.82 0.07 11.93
CA ILE A 99 7.34 0.42 13.27
C ILE A 99 6.40 1.61 13.12
N ASP A 100 5.25 1.55 13.76
CA ASP A 100 4.37 2.69 13.92
C ASP A 100 5.01 3.67 14.92
N ARG A 101 5.19 4.91 14.47
CA ARG A 101 5.77 5.99 15.26
C ARG A 101 4.72 7.00 15.73
N THR A 102 3.45 6.76 15.44
CA THR A 102 2.36 7.67 15.77
C THR A 102 1.90 7.51 17.23
N HIS A 103 2.23 6.39 17.85
CA HIS A 103 1.92 6.06 19.24
C HIS A 103 3.18 6.01 20.12
N GLU A 104 3.02 6.30 21.41
CA GLU A 104 4.11 6.23 22.40
C GLU A 104 4.66 4.80 22.54
N GLU A 105 3.81 3.80 22.43
CA GLU A 105 4.23 2.40 22.40
C GLU A 105 4.74 2.04 21.00
N ARG A 106 5.96 1.52 20.93
CA ARG A 106 6.55 1.02 19.68
C ARG A 106 5.86 -0.27 19.24
N THR A 107 4.85 -0.12 18.43
CA THR A 107 4.15 -1.25 17.79
C THR A 107 4.58 -1.38 16.32
N PHE A 108 4.39 -2.55 15.73
CA PHE A 108 4.60 -2.70 14.29
C PHE A 108 3.44 -2.06 13.53
N ALA A 109 3.78 -1.39 12.44
CA ALA A 109 2.81 -0.74 11.59
C ALA A 109 1.93 -1.77 10.88
N THR A 110 0.63 -1.62 11.01
CA THR A 110 -0.37 -2.44 10.32
C THR A 110 -1.33 -1.58 9.50
N VAL A 111 -1.95 -2.20 8.52
CA VAL A 111 -2.99 -1.60 7.69
C VAL A 111 -4.28 -2.40 7.89
N SER A 112 -5.40 -1.72 8.09
CA SER A 112 -6.68 -2.40 8.23
C SER A 112 -7.13 -3.05 6.91
N ASP A 113 -7.95 -4.10 6.99
CA ASP A 113 -8.52 -4.79 5.83
C ASP A 113 -9.28 -3.81 4.93
N GLU A 114 -9.99 -2.86 5.52
CA GLU A 114 -10.72 -1.83 4.80
C GLU A 114 -9.79 -0.94 3.96
N LYS A 115 -8.72 -0.42 4.55
CA LYS A 115 -7.71 0.38 3.84
C LYS A 115 -7.00 -0.44 2.76
N MET A 116 -6.70 -1.70 3.02
CA MET A 116 -6.13 -2.59 2.01
C MET A 116 -7.09 -2.85 0.86
N HIS A 117 -8.38 -3.03 1.16
CA HIS A 117 -9.41 -3.16 0.13
C HIS A 117 -9.51 -1.91 -0.73
N GLN A 118 -9.58 -0.72 -0.12
CA GLN A 118 -9.60 0.56 -0.82
C GLN A 118 -8.35 0.75 -1.70
N LEU A 119 -7.15 0.40 -1.20
CA LEU A 119 -5.91 0.46 -1.96
C LEU A 119 -5.94 -0.48 -3.17
N LYS A 120 -6.39 -1.72 -2.99
CA LYS A 120 -6.52 -2.70 -4.06
C LYS A 120 -7.51 -2.24 -5.15
N LEU A 121 -8.65 -1.68 -4.76
CA LEU A 121 -9.63 -1.10 -5.69
C LEU A 121 -9.03 0.07 -6.48
N MET A 122 -8.35 0.98 -5.80
CA MET A 122 -7.69 2.12 -6.43
C MET A 122 -6.65 1.68 -7.46
N LEU A 123 -5.80 0.72 -7.13
CA LEU A 123 -4.77 0.19 -8.03
C LEU A 123 -5.35 -0.60 -9.21
N GLY A 124 -6.55 -1.15 -9.08
CA GLY A 124 -7.31 -1.80 -10.16
C GLY A 124 -7.96 -0.83 -11.14
N TYR A 125 -8.01 0.46 -10.81
CA TYR A 125 -8.64 1.47 -11.67
C TYR A 125 -7.80 1.75 -12.92
N GLN A 126 -8.39 1.58 -14.10
CA GLN A 126 -7.66 1.63 -15.38
C GLN A 126 -7.62 3.03 -16.03
N ASP A 127 -8.53 3.93 -15.62
CA ASP A 127 -8.69 5.24 -16.27
C ASP A 127 -7.75 6.32 -15.72
N ALA A 128 -7.07 6.05 -14.60
CA ALA A 128 -6.11 6.97 -14.01
C ALA A 128 -4.92 6.23 -13.39
N GLN A 129 -3.78 6.91 -13.38
CA GLN A 129 -2.57 6.38 -12.77
C GLN A 129 -2.53 6.71 -11.29
N VAL A 130 -2.34 5.69 -10.45
CA VAL A 130 -2.14 5.86 -9.01
C VAL A 130 -0.73 6.36 -8.75
N GLN A 131 -0.61 7.38 -7.92
CA GLN A 131 0.64 7.95 -7.45
C GLN A 131 0.76 7.77 -5.94
N PHE A 132 1.95 8.01 -5.40
CA PHE A 132 2.21 7.90 -3.97
C PHE A 132 3.02 9.09 -3.47
N ALA A 133 2.59 9.68 -2.37
CA ALA A 133 3.30 10.73 -1.64
C ALA A 133 3.56 10.30 -0.20
N ALA A 134 4.83 10.35 0.23
CA ALA A 134 5.22 10.07 1.62
C ALA A 134 4.94 11.29 2.54
N ALA A 135 4.94 12.51 2.00
CA ALA A 135 4.76 13.77 2.71
C ALA A 135 4.14 14.84 1.78
N ASP A 136 3.97 16.07 2.30
CA ASP A 136 3.50 17.25 1.55
C ASP A 136 2.08 17.12 0.97
N TYR A 137 1.19 16.44 1.70
CA TYR A 137 -0.22 16.33 1.38
C TYR A 137 -1.10 16.65 2.58
N THR A 138 -2.34 17.05 2.30
CA THR A 138 -3.40 17.20 3.31
C THR A 138 -4.58 16.31 2.96
N ILE A 139 -5.21 15.74 3.98
CA ILE A 139 -6.41 14.92 3.82
C ILE A 139 -7.62 15.77 4.14
N GLY A 140 -8.57 15.82 3.21
CA GLY A 140 -9.85 16.49 3.34
C GLY A 140 -10.99 15.53 3.70
N GLU A 141 -12.19 15.92 3.28
CA GLU A 141 -13.42 15.19 3.54
C GLU A 141 -13.44 13.79 2.90
N GLU A 142 -14.18 12.88 3.52
CA GLU A 142 -14.46 11.56 2.95
C GLU A 142 -15.54 11.71 1.87
N VAL A 143 -15.33 11.09 0.73
CA VAL A 143 -16.21 11.19 -0.44
C VAL A 143 -16.43 9.83 -1.06
N THR A 144 -17.59 9.66 -1.70
CA THR A 144 -17.88 8.47 -2.51
C THR A 144 -17.64 8.80 -3.98
N VAL A 145 -16.94 7.95 -4.68
CA VAL A 145 -16.64 8.07 -6.11
C VAL A 145 -17.53 7.14 -6.90
N LYS A 146 -18.28 7.71 -7.81
CA LYS A 146 -19.11 6.96 -8.77
C LYS A 146 -18.30 6.54 -9.99
N GLY A 147 -18.55 5.32 -10.46
CA GLY A 147 -17.93 4.82 -11.69
C GLY A 147 -16.52 4.25 -11.49
N PHE A 148 -16.20 3.80 -10.28
CA PHE A 148 -15.00 3.01 -9.99
C PHE A 148 -15.26 1.53 -10.30
N GLY A 149 -15.36 1.20 -11.59
CA GLY A 149 -15.80 -0.12 -12.04
C GLY A 149 -17.27 -0.38 -11.69
N SER A 150 -17.57 -1.58 -11.21
CA SER A 150 -18.92 -1.99 -10.76
C SER A 150 -19.20 -1.67 -9.27
N GLN A 151 -18.22 -1.14 -8.55
CA GLN A 151 -18.31 -0.87 -7.10
C GLN A 151 -18.23 0.63 -6.80
N GLU A 152 -18.88 1.05 -5.73
CA GLU A 152 -18.66 2.38 -5.17
C GLU A 152 -17.34 2.38 -4.39
N TYR A 153 -16.52 3.39 -4.65
CA TYR A 153 -15.26 3.59 -3.95
C TYR A 153 -15.42 4.73 -2.94
N THR A 154 -15.07 4.48 -1.69
CA THR A 154 -15.00 5.51 -0.66
C THR A 154 -13.54 5.84 -0.37
N GLY A 155 -13.19 7.11 -0.41
CA GLY A 155 -11.84 7.59 -0.13
C GLY A 155 -11.85 9.03 0.37
N HIS A 156 -10.68 9.57 0.65
CA HIS A 156 -10.55 10.96 1.10
C HIS A 156 -10.07 11.85 -0.03
N VAL A 157 -10.58 13.07 -0.06
CA VAL A 157 -10.00 14.12 -0.91
C VAL A 157 -8.57 14.38 -0.44
N VAL A 158 -7.63 14.38 -1.35
CA VAL A 158 -6.22 14.66 -1.05
C VAL A 158 -5.81 15.92 -1.80
N ARG A 159 -5.08 16.79 -1.13
CA ARG A 159 -4.48 17.98 -1.72
C ARG A 159 -2.97 17.91 -1.54
N LEU A 160 -2.25 18.06 -2.63
CA LEU A 160 -0.81 18.15 -2.62
C LEU A 160 -0.38 19.60 -2.43
N ARG A 161 0.73 19.79 -1.74
CA ARG A 161 1.29 21.13 -1.51
C ARG A 161 1.68 21.79 -2.84
N GLY A 162 1.10 22.95 -3.09
CA GLY A 162 1.38 23.72 -4.32
C GLY A 162 0.59 23.28 -5.56
N ASP A 163 -0.23 22.24 -5.45
CA ASP A 163 -1.12 21.77 -6.52
C ASP A 163 -2.56 22.22 -6.26
N LYS A 164 -3.25 22.68 -7.31
CA LYS A 164 -4.66 23.07 -7.25
C LYS A 164 -5.60 21.93 -7.62
N THR A 165 -5.06 20.82 -8.11
CA THR A 165 -5.83 19.63 -8.52
C THR A 165 -6.35 18.89 -7.28
N SER A 166 -7.57 18.39 -7.36
CA SER A 166 -8.14 17.53 -6.33
C SER A 166 -7.90 16.07 -6.69
N TYR A 167 -7.38 15.32 -5.73
CA TYR A 167 -7.12 13.90 -5.84
C TYR A 167 -7.98 13.15 -4.84
N ILE A 168 -8.18 11.86 -5.09
CA ILE A 168 -8.72 10.92 -4.10
C ILE A 168 -7.61 10.00 -3.66
N GLY A 169 -7.54 9.73 -2.36
CA GLY A 169 -6.48 8.93 -1.80
C GLY A 169 -6.88 8.00 -0.66
N VAL A 170 -6.01 7.04 -0.43
CA VAL A 170 -5.99 6.16 0.73
C VAL A 170 -4.72 6.46 1.53
N ARG A 171 -4.91 6.88 2.76
CA ARG A 171 -3.79 7.10 3.69
C ARG A 171 -3.35 5.78 4.33
N ILE A 172 -2.05 5.53 4.27
CA ILE A 172 -1.37 4.45 4.98
C ILE A 172 -0.48 5.11 6.03
N ASP A 173 -0.90 5.09 7.29
CA ASP A 173 -0.37 5.96 8.35
C ASP A 173 1.15 5.91 8.50
N ALA A 174 1.76 4.73 8.35
CA ALA A 174 3.20 4.56 8.49
C ALA A 174 4.02 4.90 7.22
N LEU A 175 3.37 5.10 6.06
CA LEU A 175 4.06 5.28 4.78
C LEU A 175 3.76 6.62 4.12
N GLY A 176 2.47 7.00 4.04
CA GLY A 176 2.04 8.14 3.26
C GLY A 176 0.67 7.95 2.65
N CYS A 177 0.42 8.52 1.48
CA CYS A 177 -0.87 8.46 0.80
C CYS A 177 -0.71 7.97 -0.64
N ALA A 178 -1.47 6.93 -1.00
CA ALA A 178 -1.70 6.56 -2.39
C ALA A 178 -2.88 7.40 -2.90
N TYR A 179 -2.75 8.03 -4.06
CA TYR A 179 -3.77 8.92 -4.61
C TYR A 179 -3.82 8.85 -6.13
N LEU A 180 -4.95 9.22 -6.68
CA LEU A 180 -5.16 9.37 -8.12
C LEU A 180 -6.00 10.61 -8.42
N GLU A 181 -5.81 11.16 -9.60
CA GLU A 181 -6.63 12.25 -10.10
C GLU A 181 -8.01 11.74 -10.48
N ILE A 182 -9.05 12.50 -10.09
CA ILE A 182 -10.41 12.17 -10.44
C ILE A 182 -11.16 13.42 -10.92
N ALA A 183 -12.00 13.21 -11.94
CA ALA A 183 -12.85 14.27 -12.42
C ALA A 183 -13.87 14.69 -11.34
N PRO A 184 -14.01 15.99 -11.03
CA PRO A 184 -14.89 16.46 -9.95
C PRO A 184 -16.35 15.99 -10.05
N GLN A 185 -16.82 15.75 -11.28
CA GLN A 185 -18.20 15.28 -11.55
C GLN A 185 -18.48 13.87 -11.01
N ARG A 186 -17.42 13.08 -10.73
CA ARG A 186 -17.54 11.72 -10.15
C ARG A 186 -17.57 11.72 -8.63
N LEU A 187 -17.35 12.89 -7.99
CA LEU A 187 -17.36 13.03 -6.54
C LEU A 187 -18.77 13.23 -6.04
N ALA A 188 -19.23 12.38 -5.13
CA ALA A 188 -20.45 12.62 -4.35
C ALA A 188 -20.07 12.75 -2.88
N LYS A 189 -20.62 13.77 -2.20
CA LYS A 189 -20.46 13.86 -0.74
C LYS A 189 -21.16 12.67 -0.10
N LYS A 190 -20.50 12.05 0.86
CA LYS A 190 -21.13 11.05 1.72
C LYS A 190 -22.24 11.75 2.52
N GLN A 191 -23.47 11.34 2.34
CA GLN A 191 -24.62 11.79 3.15
C GLN A 191 -24.58 11.17 4.53
#